data_afa58789cc9ea5a7bc69bb053dd4cf70
#
_entry.id   afa58789cc9ea5a7bc69bb053dd4cf70
#
_cell.length_a   1.000
_cell.length_b   1.000
_cell.length_c   1.000
_cell.angle_alpha   90.00
_cell.angle_beta   90.00
_cell.angle_gamma   90.00
#
_symmetry.space_group_name_H-M   'P 1'
#
loop_
_entity.id
_entity.type
_entity.pdbx_description
1 polymer ?
#
loop_
_entity_poly.entity_id
_entity_poly.type
_entity_poly.pdbx_seq_one_letter_code
_entity_poly.pdbx_strand_id
1 'polypeptide(L)'
;KTYLKKAGLVDSPKRGTYIITTAGSTLLHSDVAITNEFLESNYPSFAAFVNRTDDVDTANDTASITPSDTQTPEEQMDALHKTINDTLADDLLAEIMQQTPVFFEQLVVDLMKAMDYGDGFKTKSSGDDGIDGVIHEDKLGFNLIYIQAKRWNPDVTIGKPEIQKFFGAMMGPPRVEKGLFITTAKFSKGAKEYADAQHIILVDGQKLTSLMIECGLGVSVQKVYQIKRIDSDYFSDSL
;
A
#
# COMPACT_ATOMS: atom_id res chain seq x y z
N LYS A 1 9.87 0.70 16.29
CA LYS A 1 11.08 0.60 15.41
C LYS A 1 11.74 1.97 15.21
N THR A 2 10.98 3.02 14.86
CA THR A 2 11.48 4.39 14.60
C THR A 2 12.25 4.96 15.79
N TYR A 3 11.74 4.85 17.00
CA TYR A 3 12.36 5.37 18.23
C TYR A 3 13.71 4.69 18.51
N LEU A 4 13.79 3.38 18.36
CA LEU A 4 15.04 2.63 18.53
C LEU A 4 16.10 3.02 17.48
N LYS A 5 15.66 3.33 16.24
CA LYS A 5 16.55 3.85 15.20
C LYS A 5 17.05 5.25 15.54
N LYS A 6 16.19 6.15 16.03
CA LYS A 6 16.55 7.51 16.44
C LYS A 6 17.46 7.51 17.68
N ALA A 7 17.31 6.53 18.56
CA ALA A 7 18.23 6.30 19.68
C ALA A 7 19.53 5.61 19.26
N GLY A 8 19.69 5.18 18.00
CA GLY A 8 20.90 4.49 17.53
C GLY A 8 21.02 3.04 18.00
N LEU A 9 19.93 2.44 18.50
CA LEU A 9 19.89 1.06 19.00
C LEU A 9 19.63 0.04 17.89
N VAL A 10 19.04 0.50 16.79
CA VAL A 10 18.76 -0.29 15.59
C VAL A 10 19.12 0.53 14.36
N ASP A 11 19.74 -0.10 13.38
CA ASP A 11 20.01 0.50 12.06
C ASP A 11 19.10 -0.12 10.98
N SER A 12 18.93 0.60 9.87
CA SER A 12 18.12 0.16 8.72
C SER A 12 18.90 0.37 7.43
N PRO A 13 19.75 -0.60 7.02
CA PRO A 13 20.59 -0.48 5.83
C PRO A 13 19.81 -0.53 4.52
N LYS A 14 18.62 -1.14 4.53
CA LYS A 14 17.67 -1.19 3.42
C LYS A 14 16.25 -1.07 3.95
N ARG A 15 15.33 -0.57 3.11
CA ARG A 15 13.90 -0.51 3.44
C ARG A 15 13.38 -1.90 3.86
N GLY A 16 12.75 -1.98 5.02
CA GLY A 16 12.24 -3.24 5.59
C GLY A 16 13.27 -4.11 6.33
N THR A 17 14.57 -3.79 6.27
CA THR A 17 15.63 -4.54 6.97
C THR A 17 16.12 -3.77 8.18
N TYR A 18 16.14 -4.41 9.35
CA TYR A 18 16.61 -3.82 10.61
C TYR A 18 17.73 -4.67 11.18
N ILE A 19 18.81 -4.02 11.63
CA ILE A 19 19.96 -4.65 12.25
C ILE A 19 20.13 -4.02 13.63
N ILE A 20 20.25 -4.84 14.67
CA ILE A 20 20.55 -4.36 16.01
C ILE A 20 22.00 -3.86 16.04
N THR A 21 22.21 -2.67 16.59
CA THR A 21 23.56 -2.10 16.77
C THR A 21 24.24 -2.70 18.00
N THR A 22 25.55 -2.45 18.17
CA THR A 22 26.28 -2.85 19.37
C THR A 22 25.65 -2.26 20.64
N ALA A 23 25.23 -0.99 20.59
CA ALA A 23 24.51 -0.34 21.68
C ALA A 23 23.15 -1.02 21.98
N GLY A 24 22.40 -1.39 20.93
CA GLY A 24 21.15 -2.11 21.06
C GLY A 24 21.35 -3.49 21.67
N SER A 25 22.38 -4.22 21.25
CA SER A 25 22.72 -5.53 21.82
C SER A 25 23.09 -5.44 23.29
N THR A 26 23.88 -4.42 23.68
CA THR A 26 24.25 -4.22 25.08
C THR A 26 23.01 -3.92 25.93
N LEU A 27 22.08 -3.10 25.43
CA LEU A 27 20.86 -2.76 26.15
C LEU A 27 19.90 -3.97 26.26
N LEU A 28 19.87 -4.82 25.24
CA LEU A 28 19.04 -6.05 25.25
C LEU A 28 19.41 -7.03 26.35
N HIS A 29 20.69 -7.04 26.78
CA HIS A 29 21.19 -7.88 27.87
C HIS A 29 21.06 -7.21 29.25
N SER A 30 20.55 -6.00 29.33
CA SER A 30 20.24 -5.33 30.59
C SER A 30 18.76 -5.49 30.91
N ASP A 31 18.40 -5.75 32.16
CA ASP A 31 17.02 -5.90 32.65
C ASP A 31 16.30 -4.53 32.77
N VAL A 32 16.59 -3.59 31.86
CA VAL A 32 16.03 -2.23 31.91
C VAL A 32 14.84 -2.14 30.97
N ALA A 33 13.70 -1.68 31.45
CA ALA A 33 12.54 -1.37 30.64
C ALA A 33 12.83 -0.19 29.71
N ILE A 34 12.73 -0.42 28.39
CA ILE A 34 12.95 0.60 27.38
C ILE A 34 11.66 1.43 27.22
N THR A 35 11.60 2.55 27.96
CA THR A 35 10.52 3.54 27.86
C THR A 35 10.99 4.75 27.06
N ASN A 36 10.06 5.61 26.63
CA ASN A 36 10.41 6.88 25.96
C ASN A 36 11.26 7.78 26.88
N GLU A 37 10.90 7.85 28.15
CA GLU A 37 11.64 8.62 29.16
C GLU A 37 13.07 8.10 29.34
N PHE A 38 13.24 6.77 29.33
CA PHE A 38 14.58 6.15 29.36
C PHE A 38 15.40 6.51 28.12
N LEU A 39 14.79 6.46 26.94
CA LEU A 39 15.46 6.80 25.68
C LEU A 39 15.85 8.29 25.64
N GLU A 40 14.98 9.17 26.10
CA GLU A 40 15.22 10.61 26.15
C GLU A 40 16.37 10.97 27.13
N SER A 41 16.39 10.32 28.28
CA SER A 41 17.41 10.57 29.30
C SER A 41 18.78 10.01 28.95
N ASN A 42 18.87 8.91 28.19
CA ASN A 42 20.12 8.19 27.98
C ASN A 42 20.67 8.30 26.54
N TYR A 43 19.88 8.78 25.59
CA TYR A 43 20.29 8.88 24.18
C TYR A 43 20.07 10.30 23.64
N PRO A 44 21.13 11.13 23.61
CA PRO A 44 21.03 12.54 23.15
C PRO A 44 20.46 12.71 21.75
N SER A 45 20.69 11.75 20.85
CA SER A 45 20.14 11.73 19.50
C SER A 45 18.62 11.55 19.49
N PHE A 46 18.08 10.81 20.46
CA PHE A 46 16.64 10.66 20.66
C PHE A 46 16.04 11.88 21.36
N ALA A 47 16.73 12.40 22.40
CA ALA A 47 16.34 13.65 23.04
C ALA A 47 16.29 14.82 22.06
N ALA A 48 17.27 14.95 21.17
CA ALA A 48 17.29 15.96 20.11
C ALA A 48 16.17 15.73 19.06
N PHE A 49 15.73 14.51 18.86
CA PHE A 49 14.61 14.19 17.98
C PHE A 49 13.27 14.59 18.61
N VAL A 50 13.09 14.36 19.90
CA VAL A 50 11.86 14.72 20.65
C VAL A 50 11.78 16.23 20.87
N ASN A 51 12.93 16.89 21.16
CA ASN A 51 13.01 18.33 21.50
C ASN A 51 13.28 19.24 20.28
N ARG A 52 13.14 18.75 19.04
CA ARG A 52 13.17 19.61 17.84
C ARG A 52 11.87 20.39 17.73
N THR A 53 11.76 21.45 18.53
CA THR A 53 10.95 22.61 18.19
C THR A 53 11.86 23.58 17.43
N ASP A 54 11.41 23.94 16.21
CA ASP A 54 11.84 25.10 15.42
C ASP A 54 13.30 25.14 14.95
N ASP A 55 13.57 24.63 13.73
CA ASP A 55 14.17 25.46 12.68
C ASP A 55 14.00 24.77 11.32
N VAL A 56 13.48 25.55 10.38
CA VAL A 56 13.25 25.23 8.99
C VAL A 56 14.60 25.16 8.27
N ASP A 57 14.93 24.05 7.60
CA ASP A 57 15.23 23.96 6.18
C ASP A 57 15.88 22.62 5.76
N THR A 58 15.44 22.19 4.58
CA THR A 58 15.98 21.26 3.60
C THR A 58 15.81 19.75 3.80
N ALA A 59 14.84 19.27 3.01
CA ALA A 59 14.82 18.07 2.15
C ALA A 59 15.39 16.74 2.67
N ASN A 60 14.56 15.83 3.10
CA ASN A 60 14.24 14.55 2.50
C ASN A 60 13.41 13.66 3.44
N ASP A 61 12.23 13.31 2.96
CA ASP A 61 11.42 12.11 3.23
C ASP A 61 11.62 11.36 4.54
N THR A 62 10.92 11.80 5.56
CA THR A 62 10.11 10.98 6.48
C THR A 62 9.20 11.95 7.24
N ALA A 63 7.91 11.93 6.93
CA ALA A 63 6.92 12.76 7.62
C ALA A 63 6.93 12.45 9.11
N SER A 64 7.65 13.24 9.88
CA SER A 64 7.50 13.34 11.33
C SER A 64 6.21 14.12 11.56
N ILE A 65 5.14 13.43 11.94
CA ILE A 65 3.93 14.09 12.41
C ILE A 65 4.25 14.66 13.78
N THR A 66 4.74 15.90 13.83
CA THR A 66 4.62 16.75 14.99
C THR A 66 3.20 17.29 14.99
N PRO A 67 2.41 17.18 16.09
CA PRO A 67 1.14 17.85 16.18
C PRO A 67 1.41 19.35 16.02
N SER A 68 1.01 19.94 14.90
CA SER A 68 0.96 21.38 14.79
C SER A 68 -0.21 21.83 15.65
N ASP A 69 -0.02 22.83 16.50
CA ASP A 69 -1.07 23.43 17.40
C ASP A 69 -2.32 23.96 16.67
N THR A 70 -2.39 23.75 15.34
CA THR A 70 -3.48 24.19 14.47
C THR A 70 -4.41 23.07 14.01
N GLN A 71 -4.07 21.77 14.23
CA GLN A 71 -4.89 20.65 13.79
C GLN A 71 -5.82 20.15 14.90
N THR A 72 -7.06 19.85 14.53
CA THR A 72 -8.01 19.21 15.43
C THR A 72 -7.59 17.78 15.77
N PRO A 73 -8.00 17.21 16.93
CA PRO A 73 -7.73 15.79 17.23
C PRO A 73 -8.22 14.82 16.16
N GLU A 74 -9.29 15.12 15.44
CA GLU A 74 -9.84 14.32 14.34
C GLU A 74 -8.92 14.37 13.14
N GLU A 75 -8.42 15.54 12.73
CA GLU A 75 -7.43 15.68 11.64
C GLU A 75 -6.12 14.96 11.97
N GLN A 76 -5.70 14.97 13.23
CA GLN A 76 -4.53 14.22 13.67
C GLN A 76 -4.76 12.70 13.60
N MET A 77 -5.95 12.21 13.96
CA MET A 77 -6.33 10.80 13.82
C MET A 77 -6.33 10.37 12.36
N ASP A 78 -6.89 11.18 11.46
CA ASP A 78 -6.91 10.88 10.02
C ASP A 78 -5.50 10.82 9.44
N ALA A 79 -4.63 11.76 9.82
CA ALA A 79 -3.22 11.77 9.39
C ALA A 79 -2.46 10.54 9.90
N LEU A 80 -2.67 10.15 11.17
CA LEU A 80 -2.06 8.95 11.76
C LEU A 80 -2.60 7.68 11.11
N HIS A 81 -3.90 7.60 10.88
CA HIS A 81 -4.53 6.47 10.21
C HIS A 81 -3.98 6.30 8.77
N LYS A 82 -3.84 7.41 8.05
CA LYS A 82 -3.19 7.40 6.73
C LYS A 82 -1.77 6.86 6.81
N THR A 83 -0.97 7.33 7.76
CA THR A 83 0.41 6.86 7.94
C THR A 83 0.49 5.36 8.25
N ILE A 84 -0.45 4.86 9.07
CA ILE A 84 -0.55 3.42 9.37
C ILE A 84 -0.88 2.63 8.11
N ASN A 85 -1.84 3.10 7.31
CA ASN A 85 -2.21 2.44 6.05
C ASN A 85 -1.11 2.50 5.00
N ASP A 86 -0.37 3.62 4.88
CA ASP A 86 0.77 3.73 3.97
C ASP A 86 1.88 2.73 4.36
N THR A 87 2.15 2.57 5.66
CA THR A 87 3.11 1.56 6.14
C THR A 87 2.62 0.14 5.88
N LEU A 88 1.34 -0.13 6.11
CA LEU A 88 0.72 -1.42 5.83
C LEU A 88 0.77 -1.75 4.33
N ALA A 89 0.54 -0.75 3.47
CA ALA A 89 0.62 -0.92 2.02
C ALA A 89 2.04 -1.28 1.55
N ASP A 90 3.07 -0.67 2.14
CA ASP A 90 4.47 -1.01 1.88
C ASP A 90 4.82 -2.43 2.35
N ASP A 91 4.38 -2.82 3.55
CA ASP A 91 4.59 -4.16 4.09
C ASP A 91 3.85 -5.21 3.23
N LEU A 92 2.61 -4.92 2.83
CA LEU A 92 1.81 -5.80 1.97
C LEU A 92 2.45 -5.99 0.59
N LEU A 93 2.99 -4.91 -0.01
CA LEU A 93 3.73 -5.01 -1.27
C LEU A 93 4.98 -5.88 -1.12
N ALA A 94 5.69 -5.77 0.00
CA ALA A 94 6.85 -6.61 0.29
C ALA A 94 6.47 -8.09 0.40
N GLU A 95 5.35 -8.42 1.03
CA GLU A 95 4.84 -9.80 1.11
C GLU A 95 4.42 -10.33 -0.27
N ILE A 96 3.75 -9.52 -1.10
CA ILE A 96 3.42 -9.88 -2.48
C ILE A 96 4.68 -10.20 -3.28
N MET A 97 5.77 -9.47 -3.08
CA MET A 97 7.04 -9.69 -3.78
C MET A 97 7.74 -10.99 -3.38
N GLN A 98 7.42 -11.58 -2.24
CA GLN A 98 7.91 -12.89 -1.82
C GLN A 98 7.13 -14.05 -2.48
N GLN A 99 5.94 -13.79 -3.00
CA GLN A 99 5.09 -14.81 -3.61
C GLN A 99 5.52 -15.14 -5.05
N THR A 100 4.98 -16.24 -5.58
CA THR A 100 5.23 -16.62 -6.99
C THR A 100 4.45 -15.73 -7.96
N PRO A 101 4.87 -15.60 -9.23
CA PRO A 101 4.06 -14.93 -10.26
C PRO A 101 2.66 -15.53 -10.42
N VAL A 102 2.54 -16.86 -10.33
CA VAL A 102 1.25 -17.57 -10.42
C VAL A 102 0.31 -17.18 -9.26
N PHE A 103 0.87 -17.00 -8.05
CA PHE A 103 0.10 -16.48 -6.92
C PHE A 103 -0.40 -15.05 -7.19
N PHE A 104 0.46 -14.20 -7.77
CA PHE A 104 0.09 -12.82 -8.08
C PHE A 104 -1.06 -12.72 -9.08
N GLU A 105 -1.08 -13.55 -10.12
CA GLU A 105 -2.20 -13.64 -11.06
C GLU A 105 -3.50 -14.05 -10.34
N GLN A 106 -3.43 -15.01 -9.42
CA GLN A 106 -4.59 -15.41 -8.63
C GLN A 106 -5.07 -14.30 -7.69
N LEU A 107 -4.13 -13.63 -7.01
CA LEU A 107 -4.41 -12.49 -6.12
C LEU A 107 -5.18 -11.39 -6.88
N VAL A 108 -4.80 -11.09 -8.13
CA VAL A 108 -5.48 -10.09 -8.94
C VAL A 108 -6.92 -10.49 -9.25
N VAL A 109 -7.17 -11.76 -9.58
CA VAL A 109 -8.54 -12.28 -9.79
C VAL A 109 -9.35 -12.20 -8.48
N ASP A 110 -8.75 -12.57 -7.36
CA ASP A 110 -9.40 -12.53 -6.05
C ASP A 110 -9.71 -11.07 -5.63
N LEU A 111 -8.84 -10.12 -5.96
CA LEU A 111 -9.08 -8.70 -5.73
C LEU A 111 -10.28 -8.20 -6.55
N MET A 112 -10.38 -8.57 -7.82
CA MET A 112 -11.52 -8.18 -8.66
C MET A 112 -12.84 -8.72 -8.09
N LYS A 113 -12.84 -9.96 -7.58
CA LYS A 113 -14.01 -10.55 -6.90
C LYS A 113 -14.33 -9.83 -5.59
N ALA A 114 -13.31 -9.48 -4.79
CA ALA A 114 -13.50 -8.75 -3.54
C ALA A 114 -14.07 -7.33 -3.76
N MET A 115 -13.78 -6.72 -4.90
CA MET A 115 -14.36 -5.44 -5.35
C MET A 115 -15.73 -5.57 -6.03
N ASP A 116 -16.31 -6.78 -6.06
CA ASP A 116 -17.62 -7.07 -6.67
C ASP A 116 -17.69 -6.84 -8.19
N TYR A 117 -16.55 -7.01 -8.90
CA TYR A 117 -16.50 -6.95 -10.37
C TYR A 117 -16.96 -8.26 -11.04
N GLY A 118 -17.75 -9.08 -10.34
CA GLY A 118 -18.33 -10.31 -10.88
C GLY A 118 -17.40 -11.53 -10.77
N ASP A 119 -17.73 -12.57 -11.55
CA ASP A 119 -16.97 -13.84 -11.52
C ASP A 119 -15.80 -13.80 -12.49
N GLY A 120 -14.63 -14.14 -11.98
CA GLY A 120 -13.40 -14.20 -12.76
C GLY A 120 -12.68 -15.52 -12.64
N PHE A 121 -11.90 -15.85 -13.67
CA PHE A 121 -11.02 -17.02 -13.68
C PHE A 121 -9.69 -16.66 -14.33
N LYS A 122 -8.65 -17.39 -13.92
CA LYS A 122 -7.32 -17.32 -14.58
C LYS A 122 -7.40 -18.01 -15.94
N THR A 123 -6.75 -17.44 -16.93
CA THR A 123 -6.49 -18.14 -18.19
C THR A 123 -5.44 -19.23 -17.99
N LYS A 124 -5.40 -20.23 -18.85
CA LYS A 124 -4.35 -21.26 -18.80
C LYS A 124 -3.03 -20.66 -19.26
N SER A 125 -1.98 -20.89 -18.51
CA SER A 125 -0.62 -20.34 -18.63
C SER A 125 0.13 -20.64 -19.96
N SER A 126 -0.49 -21.20 -20.98
CA SER A 126 0.20 -21.57 -22.23
C SER A 126 -0.54 -21.05 -23.46
N GLY A 127 -0.04 -19.96 -24.02
CA GLY A 127 -0.44 -19.51 -25.37
C GLY A 127 -1.36 -18.29 -25.45
N ASP A 128 -1.68 -17.63 -24.35
CA ASP A 128 -2.64 -16.52 -24.31
C ASP A 128 -1.96 -15.15 -24.40
N ASP A 129 -1.14 -14.92 -25.41
CA ASP A 129 -0.56 -13.62 -25.86
C ASP A 129 -0.48 -12.46 -24.82
N GLY A 130 -0.40 -12.79 -23.50
CA GLY A 130 -0.30 -11.81 -22.41
C GLY A 130 -1.62 -11.47 -21.70
N ILE A 131 -2.63 -12.35 -21.73
CA ILE A 131 -3.86 -12.25 -20.93
C ILE A 131 -3.78 -13.28 -19.81
N ASP A 132 -3.70 -12.82 -18.56
CA ASP A 132 -3.51 -13.68 -17.39
C ASP A 132 -4.85 -14.00 -16.69
N GLY A 133 -5.91 -13.22 -16.98
CA GLY A 133 -7.24 -13.44 -16.42
C GLY A 133 -8.34 -12.80 -17.24
N VAL A 134 -9.56 -13.30 -17.03
CA VAL A 134 -10.79 -12.79 -17.64
C VAL A 134 -11.82 -12.64 -16.53
N ILE A 135 -12.46 -11.48 -16.47
CA ILE A 135 -13.58 -11.20 -15.57
C ILE A 135 -14.85 -11.05 -16.40
N HIS A 136 -15.90 -11.72 -16.00
CA HIS A 136 -17.25 -11.50 -16.49
C HIS A 136 -17.92 -10.43 -15.62
N GLU A 137 -18.09 -9.23 -16.17
CA GLU A 137 -18.68 -8.09 -15.44
C GLU A 137 -20.19 -8.30 -15.19
N ASP A 138 -20.82 -9.10 -16.01
CA ASP A 138 -22.24 -9.42 -15.88
C ASP A 138 -22.47 -10.94 -15.82
N LYS A 139 -23.61 -11.34 -15.24
CA LYS A 139 -23.99 -12.76 -15.06
C LYS A 139 -24.20 -13.53 -16.38
N LEU A 140 -24.38 -12.84 -17.48
CA LEU A 140 -24.59 -13.45 -18.80
C LEU A 140 -23.29 -13.53 -19.60
N GLY A 141 -22.23 -12.83 -19.15
CA GLY A 141 -20.90 -12.85 -19.78
C GLY A 141 -20.81 -12.01 -21.06
N PHE A 142 -21.68 -11.02 -21.25
CA PHE A 142 -21.61 -10.12 -22.41
C PHE A 142 -20.45 -9.15 -22.30
N ASN A 143 -20.15 -8.70 -21.09
CA ASN A 143 -19.07 -7.76 -20.83
C ASN A 143 -17.87 -8.49 -20.22
N LEU A 144 -16.77 -8.50 -20.94
CA LEU A 144 -15.51 -9.09 -20.51
C LEU A 144 -14.49 -8.01 -20.19
N ILE A 145 -13.70 -8.24 -19.15
CA ILE A 145 -12.51 -7.46 -18.82
C ILE A 145 -11.31 -8.39 -18.93
N TYR A 146 -10.36 -8.06 -19.81
CA TYR A 146 -9.09 -8.76 -19.87
C TYR A 146 -8.12 -8.20 -18.86
N ILE A 147 -7.42 -9.09 -18.17
CA ILE A 147 -6.47 -8.74 -17.13
C ILE A 147 -5.08 -9.21 -17.55
N GLN A 148 -4.10 -8.30 -17.41
CA GLN A 148 -2.69 -8.65 -17.40
C GLN A 148 -2.10 -8.32 -16.03
N ALA A 149 -1.45 -9.30 -15.40
CA ALA A 149 -0.83 -9.20 -14.09
C ALA A 149 0.68 -9.39 -14.19
N LYS A 150 1.46 -8.35 -13.87
CA LYS A 150 2.94 -8.39 -13.95
C LYS A 150 3.56 -8.12 -12.59
N ARG A 151 4.03 -9.19 -11.91
CA ARG A 151 4.80 -9.05 -10.68
C ARG A 151 6.27 -8.69 -11.01
N TRP A 152 6.52 -7.40 -11.17
CA TRP A 152 7.85 -6.86 -11.44
C TRP A 152 8.40 -6.14 -10.21
N ASN A 153 9.72 -5.92 -10.18
CA ASN A 153 10.35 -5.17 -9.10
C ASN A 153 9.70 -3.77 -8.99
N PRO A 154 9.27 -3.33 -7.78
CA PRO A 154 8.64 -2.03 -7.54
C PRO A 154 9.47 -0.82 -8.00
N ASP A 155 10.79 -0.96 -8.11
CA ASP A 155 11.70 0.10 -8.57
C ASP A 155 11.75 0.23 -10.10
N VAL A 156 11.18 -0.73 -10.83
CA VAL A 156 11.12 -0.71 -12.30
C VAL A 156 9.96 0.17 -12.77
N THR A 157 10.15 0.82 -13.91
CA THR A 157 9.10 1.63 -14.55
C THR A 157 8.67 0.97 -15.85
N ILE A 158 7.39 0.63 -15.96
CA ILE A 158 6.77 0.04 -17.15
C ILE A 158 6.56 1.13 -18.19
N GLY A 159 7.08 0.91 -19.38
CA GLY A 159 6.96 1.81 -20.52
C GLY A 159 5.73 1.53 -21.39
N LYS A 160 5.45 2.48 -22.31
CA LYS A 160 4.39 2.36 -23.34
C LYS A 160 4.41 1.04 -24.13
N PRO A 161 5.58 0.45 -24.50
CA PRO A 161 5.60 -0.80 -25.30
C PRO A 161 4.88 -1.98 -24.64
N GLU A 162 4.94 -2.10 -23.32
CA GLU A 162 4.25 -3.18 -22.60
C GLU A 162 2.72 -3.02 -22.66
N ILE A 163 2.23 -1.78 -22.56
CA ILE A 163 0.79 -1.51 -22.68
C ILE A 163 0.32 -1.72 -24.13
N GLN A 164 1.17 -1.39 -25.11
CA GLN A 164 0.87 -1.68 -26.53
C GLN A 164 0.76 -3.19 -26.81
N LYS A 165 1.62 -4.01 -26.20
CA LYS A 165 1.51 -5.48 -26.32
C LYS A 165 0.17 -5.97 -25.72
N PHE A 166 -0.18 -5.50 -24.54
CA PHE A 166 -1.44 -5.86 -23.91
C PHE A 166 -2.64 -5.41 -24.75
N PHE A 167 -2.63 -4.18 -25.25
CA PHE A 167 -3.66 -3.72 -26.19
C PHE A 167 -3.78 -4.59 -27.44
N GLY A 168 -2.65 -5.02 -28.01
CA GLY A 168 -2.63 -5.96 -29.13
C GLY A 168 -3.32 -7.28 -28.80
N ALA A 169 -3.07 -7.83 -27.62
CA ALA A 169 -3.73 -9.05 -27.15
C ALA A 169 -5.25 -8.86 -26.98
N MET A 170 -5.69 -7.71 -26.47
CA MET A 170 -7.11 -7.39 -26.35
C MET A 170 -7.86 -7.31 -27.69
N MET A 171 -7.16 -6.96 -28.76
CA MET A 171 -7.72 -6.87 -30.13
C MET A 171 -7.82 -8.21 -30.83
N GLY A 172 -7.23 -9.28 -30.27
CA GLY A 172 -7.40 -10.66 -30.77
C GLY A 172 -8.82 -11.19 -30.57
N PRO A 173 -9.15 -12.33 -31.23
CA PRO A 173 -10.45 -12.95 -31.04
C PRO A 173 -10.56 -13.76 -29.72
N PRO A 174 -11.63 -13.57 -28.91
CA PRO A 174 -12.66 -12.54 -29.04
C PRO A 174 -12.13 -11.15 -28.66
N ARG A 175 -12.47 -10.15 -29.45
CA ARG A 175 -12.09 -8.76 -29.15
C ARG A 175 -12.79 -8.27 -27.88
N VAL A 176 -12.01 -7.74 -26.94
CA VAL A 176 -12.49 -7.17 -25.69
C VAL A 176 -12.10 -5.70 -25.60
N GLU A 177 -13.04 -4.85 -25.19
CA GLU A 177 -12.86 -3.39 -25.15
C GLU A 177 -12.35 -2.89 -23.78
N LYS A 178 -12.47 -3.71 -22.72
CA LYS A 178 -12.07 -3.35 -21.37
C LYS A 178 -10.81 -4.11 -20.97
N GLY A 179 -9.77 -3.38 -20.61
CA GLY A 179 -8.49 -3.95 -20.18
C GLY A 179 -8.07 -3.41 -18.82
N LEU A 180 -7.50 -4.30 -18.01
CA LEU A 180 -6.91 -3.98 -16.73
C LEU A 180 -5.47 -4.50 -16.68
N PHE A 181 -4.51 -3.59 -16.58
CA PHE A 181 -3.10 -3.95 -16.41
C PHE A 181 -2.66 -3.66 -14.97
N ILE A 182 -2.38 -4.70 -14.21
CA ILE A 182 -1.96 -4.61 -12.81
C ILE A 182 -0.50 -5.03 -12.67
N THR A 183 0.24 -4.28 -11.87
CA THR A 183 1.66 -4.57 -11.60
C THR A 183 2.06 -4.15 -10.19
N THR A 184 3.15 -4.73 -9.68
CA THR A 184 3.85 -4.27 -8.49
C THR A 184 4.83 -3.11 -8.76
N ALA A 185 5.11 -2.82 -10.04
CA ALA A 185 5.99 -1.76 -10.51
C ALA A 185 5.25 -0.42 -10.72
N LYS A 186 5.96 0.59 -11.21
CA LYS A 186 5.42 1.91 -11.55
C LYS A 186 5.17 2.03 -13.05
N PHE A 187 4.31 2.96 -13.47
CA PHE A 187 4.11 3.27 -14.89
C PHE A 187 4.75 4.60 -15.28
N SER A 188 5.37 4.63 -16.45
CA SER A 188 5.87 5.84 -17.06
C SER A 188 4.72 6.75 -17.50
N LYS A 189 5.00 8.06 -17.69
CA LYS A 189 4.04 9.01 -18.23
C LYS A 189 3.47 8.56 -19.58
N GLY A 190 4.34 8.12 -20.50
CA GLY A 190 3.92 7.66 -21.81
C GLY A 190 3.08 6.35 -21.79
N ALA A 191 3.27 5.49 -20.78
CA ALA A 191 2.40 4.34 -20.55
C ALA A 191 1.00 4.77 -20.10
N LYS A 192 0.92 5.72 -19.16
CA LYS A 192 -0.37 6.26 -18.66
C LYS A 192 -1.15 6.96 -19.78
N GLU A 193 -0.50 7.86 -20.53
CA GLU A 193 -1.14 8.57 -21.66
C GLU A 193 -1.66 7.60 -22.73
N TYR A 194 -0.90 6.54 -23.04
CA TYR A 194 -1.33 5.55 -24.02
C TYR A 194 -2.50 4.71 -23.49
N ALA A 195 -2.46 4.28 -22.24
CA ALA A 195 -3.52 3.51 -21.60
C ALA A 195 -4.85 4.29 -21.57
N ASP A 196 -4.80 5.56 -21.16
CA ASP A 196 -5.96 6.46 -21.16
C ASP A 196 -6.60 6.57 -22.54
N ALA A 197 -5.79 6.73 -23.60
CA ALA A 197 -6.26 6.81 -24.98
C ALA A 197 -6.88 5.50 -25.50
N GLN A 198 -6.56 4.37 -24.88
CA GLN A 198 -7.08 3.04 -25.26
C GLN A 198 -8.09 2.47 -24.25
N HIS A 199 -8.52 3.27 -23.26
CA HIS A 199 -9.43 2.85 -22.18
C HIS A 199 -8.93 1.65 -21.38
N ILE A 200 -7.61 1.54 -21.18
CA ILE A 200 -6.96 0.54 -20.33
C ILE A 200 -6.76 1.13 -18.94
N ILE A 201 -7.26 0.44 -17.93
CA ILE A 201 -7.03 0.83 -16.53
C ILE A 201 -5.65 0.31 -16.10
N LEU A 202 -4.84 1.20 -15.51
CA LEU A 202 -3.54 0.85 -14.94
C LEU A 202 -3.60 0.88 -13.42
N VAL A 203 -3.12 -0.20 -12.79
CA VAL A 203 -2.99 -0.33 -11.34
C VAL A 203 -1.53 -0.65 -11.02
N ASP A 204 -0.82 0.30 -10.43
CA ASP A 204 0.54 0.12 -9.93
C ASP A 204 0.55 -0.50 -8.52
N GLY A 205 1.75 -0.79 -8.00
CA GLY A 205 1.90 -1.46 -6.71
C GLY A 205 1.25 -0.69 -5.55
N GLN A 206 1.32 0.63 -5.56
CA GLN A 206 0.72 1.46 -4.52
C GLN A 206 -0.82 1.44 -4.59
N LYS A 207 -1.39 1.58 -5.77
CA LYS A 207 -2.84 1.49 -5.96
C LYS A 207 -3.37 0.09 -5.66
N LEU A 208 -2.62 -0.96 -6.05
CA LEU A 208 -2.94 -2.35 -5.76
C LEU A 208 -3.10 -2.59 -4.25
N THR A 209 -2.08 -2.23 -3.46
CA THR A 209 -2.12 -2.44 -2.00
C THR A 209 -3.18 -1.59 -1.31
N SER A 210 -3.46 -0.37 -1.79
CA SER A 210 -4.56 0.44 -1.30
C SER A 210 -5.92 -0.23 -1.53
N LEU A 211 -6.17 -0.77 -2.72
CA LEU A 211 -7.40 -1.51 -3.03
C LEU A 211 -7.54 -2.78 -2.19
N MET A 212 -6.44 -3.51 -1.97
CA MET A 212 -6.44 -4.70 -1.11
C MET A 212 -6.81 -4.36 0.34
N ILE A 213 -6.28 -3.26 0.88
CA ILE A 213 -6.60 -2.78 2.23
C ILE A 213 -8.08 -2.38 2.32
N GLU A 214 -8.60 -1.63 1.34
CA GLU A 214 -10.01 -1.23 1.27
C GLU A 214 -10.96 -2.44 1.26
N CYS A 215 -10.63 -3.47 0.48
CA CYS A 215 -11.45 -4.69 0.35
C CYS A 215 -11.20 -5.73 1.45
N GLY A 216 -10.23 -5.50 2.35
CA GLY A 216 -9.84 -6.46 3.38
C GLY A 216 -9.15 -7.71 2.82
N LEU A 217 -8.56 -7.65 1.61
CA LEU A 217 -7.86 -8.76 0.98
C LEU A 217 -6.41 -8.82 1.45
N GLY A 218 -5.99 -9.95 2.03
CA GLY A 218 -4.64 -10.14 2.55
C GLY A 218 -4.33 -9.37 3.84
N VAL A 219 -5.33 -8.74 4.44
CA VAL A 219 -5.24 -7.98 5.70
C VAL A 219 -6.38 -8.38 6.65
N SER A 220 -6.19 -8.11 7.94
CA SER A 220 -7.22 -8.32 8.95
C SER A 220 -7.32 -7.12 9.88
N VAL A 221 -8.52 -6.86 10.40
CA VAL A 221 -8.74 -5.77 11.33
C VAL A 221 -8.10 -6.11 12.68
N GLN A 222 -7.10 -5.32 13.07
CA GLN A 222 -6.42 -5.45 14.35
C GLN A 222 -7.13 -4.69 15.46
N LYS A 223 -7.65 -3.49 15.17
CA LYS A 223 -8.28 -2.62 16.15
C LYS A 223 -9.30 -1.67 15.50
N VAL A 224 -10.41 -1.44 16.21
CA VAL A 224 -11.45 -0.48 15.79
C VAL A 224 -11.54 0.63 16.81
N TYR A 225 -11.52 1.87 16.36
CA TYR A 225 -11.75 3.06 17.19
C TYR A 225 -13.13 3.63 16.88
N GLN A 226 -13.88 4.00 17.92
CA GLN A 226 -15.19 4.63 17.78
C GLN A 226 -15.14 6.05 18.35
N ILE A 227 -15.45 7.04 17.53
CA ILE A 227 -15.67 8.42 17.98
C ILE A 227 -17.15 8.58 18.29
N LYS A 228 -17.46 9.01 19.54
CA LYS A 228 -18.83 9.23 20.00
C LYS A 228 -19.09 10.72 20.12
N ARG A 229 -20.30 11.14 19.79
CA ARG A 229 -20.81 12.49 20.01
C ARG A 229 -22.03 12.44 20.92
N ILE A 230 -22.41 13.59 21.51
CA ILE A 230 -23.64 13.72 22.23
C ILE A 230 -24.80 13.53 21.26
N ASP A 231 -25.74 12.65 21.64
CA ASP A 231 -26.99 12.47 20.93
C ASP A 231 -27.98 13.56 21.46
N SER A 232 -28.12 14.63 20.65
CA SER A 232 -28.98 15.75 21.02
C SER A 232 -30.44 15.34 21.07
N ASP A 233 -30.85 14.34 20.30
CA ASP A 233 -32.25 13.90 20.25
C ASP A 233 -32.66 13.22 21.56
N TYR A 234 -31.73 12.45 22.16
CA TYR A 234 -31.97 11.86 23.51
C TYR A 234 -32.27 12.91 24.59
N PHE A 235 -31.70 14.10 24.48
CA PHE A 235 -31.88 15.18 25.45
C PHE A 235 -32.97 16.16 25.07
N SER A 236 -33.53 16.11 23.86
CA SER A 236 -34.60 16.98 23.37
C SER A 236 -36.00 16.46 23.71
N ASP A 237 -36.17 15.18 23.99
CA ASP A 237 -37.43 14.53 24.37
C ASP A 237 -37.75 14.63 25.87
N SER A 238 -37.34 15.69 26.54
CA SER A 238 -37.70 15.90 27.93
C SER A 238 -38.90 16.85 28.03
N LEU A 239 -40.10 16.21 28.20
CA LEU A 239 -41.39 16.76 28.71
C LEU A 239 -42.34 17.33 27.71
#